data_8ac95c3c29772853b01e855073a010ce
#
_entry.id   8ac95c3c29772853b01e855073a010ce
#
_cell.length_a   1.000
_cell.length_b   1.000
_cell.length_c   1.000
_cell.angle_alpha   90.00
_cell.angle_beta   90.00
_cell.angle_gamma   90.00
#
_symmetry.space_group_name_H-M   'P 1'
#
loop_
_entity.id
_entity.type
_entity.pdbx_description
1 polymer ?
#
loop_
_entity_poly.entity_id
_entity_poly.type
_entity_poly.pdbx_seq_one_letter_code
_entity_poly.pdbx_strand_id
1 'polypeptide(L)'
;MSLTLIVFILMKVVLFVGYVPTASMEPTLMAGSYIVGIRYSSNLEKGDIIVFHHDGQLLVKRIAGCPGDEIDRRELAYMKTVAIPVWEDPILTVPADCYFVLGDNTDNSVDSRYWTDPYVRTEEIVARLLIN
;
A
#
# COMPACT_ATOMS: atom_id res chain seq x y z
N MET A 1 37.33 -2.00 -4.37
CA MET A 1 35.99 -2.44 -4.79
C MET A 1 35.73 -1.89 -6.19
N SER A 2 35.28 -2.73 -7.12
CA SER A 2 35.02 -2.27 -8.49
C SER A 2 33.76 -1.40 -8.56
N LEU A 3 33.74 -0.47 -9.53
CA LEU A 3 32.56 0.36 -9.77
C LEU A 3 31.30 -0.50 -10.04
N THR A 4 31.46 -1.59 -10.78
CA THR A 4 30.38 -2.52 -11.09
C THR A 4 29.77 -3.14 -9.83
N LEU A 5 30.60 -3.52 -8.86
CA LEU A 5 30.14 -4.08 -7.59
C LEU A 5 29.41 -3.01 -6.75
N ILE A 6 29.93 -1.77 -6.74
CA ILE A 6 29.29 -0.65 -6.04
C ILE A 6 27.91 -0.40 -6.64
N VAL A 7 27.79 -0.30 -7.94
CA VAL A 7 26.51 -0.09 -8.64
C VAL A 7 25.54 -1.23 -8.37
N PHE A 8 26.00 -2.48 -8.39
CA PHE A 8 25.18 -3.65 -8.09
C PHE A 8 24.64 -3.61 -6.66
N ILE A 9 25.48 -3.29 -5.67
CA ILE A 9 25.09 -3.15 -4.27
C ILE A 9 24.07 -2.02 -4.12
N LEU A 10 24.34 -0.87 -4.75
CA LEU A 10 23.43 0.29 -4.69
C LEU A 10 22.06 -0.06 -5.27
N MET A 11 22.01 -0.74 -6.39
CA MET A 11 20.75 -1.20 -7.00
C MET A 11 20.00 -2.15 -6.06
N LYS A 12 20.69 -3.08 -5.42
CA LYS A 12 20.07 -4.01 -4.45
C LYS A 12 19.55 -3.33 -3.19
N VAL A 13 20.21 -2.26 -2.75
CA VAL A 13 19.83 -1.54 -1.53
C VAL A 13 18.71 -0.55 -1.79
N VAL A 14 18.73 0.13 -2.93
CA VAL A 14 17.80 1.23 -3.23
C VAL A 14 16.56 0.77 -3.98
N LEU A 15 16.70 -0.15 -4.93
CA LEU A 15 15.59 -0.59 -5.77
C LEU A 15 14.89 -1.82 -5.20
N PHE A 16 13.59 -1.82 -5.37
CA PHE A 16 12.71 -2.97 -5.16
C PHE A 16 12.17 -3.45 -6.50
N VAL A 17 12.23 -4.75 -6.73
CA VAL A 17 11.57 -5.41 -7.87
C VAL A 17 10.65 -6.47 -7.31
N GLY A 18 9.39 -6.45 -7.74
CA GLY A 18 8.39 -7.38 -7.27
C GLY A 18 7.49 -7.89 -8.37
N TYR A 19 6.67 -8.88 -8.01
CA TYR A 19 5.67 -9.49 -8.85
C TYR A 19 4.28 -9.26 -8.27
N VAL A 20 3.30 -8.95 -9.11
CA VAL A 20 1.91 -8.69 -8.72
C VAL A 20 1.08 -9.96 -8.91
N PRO A 21 0.71 -10.68 -7.82
CA PRO A 21 0.00 -11.95 -7.95
C PRO A 21 -1.52 -11.81 -8.08
N THR A 22 -2.09 -10.66 -7.69
CA THR A 22 -3.55 -10.47 -7.57
C THR A 22 -4.05 -9.31 -8.40
N ALA A 23 -5.37 -9.28 -8.61
CA ALA A 23 -6.06 -8.25 -9.37
C ALA A 23 -6.45 -7.01 -8.54
N SER A 24 -6.02 -6.90 -7.28
CA SER A 24 -6.50 -5.84 -6.37
C SER A 24 -6.13 -4.42 -6.78
N MET A 25 -5.12 -4.26 -7.62
CA MET A 25 -4.65 -2.98 -8.14
C MET A 25 -4.97 -2.76 -9.62
N GLU A 26 -5.76 -3.65 -10.22
CA GLU A 26 -6.20 -3.46 -11.61
C GLU A 26 -7.15 -2.27 -11.72
N PRO A 27 -7.14 -1.52 -12.81
CA PRO A 27 -6.30 -1.69 -14.01
C PRO A 27 -4.90 -1.06 -13.92
N THR A 28 -4.56 -0.41 -12.82
CA THR A 28 -3.26 0.30 -12.68
C THR A 28 -2.08 -0.67 -12.73
N LEU A 29 -2.18 -1.77 -11.99
CA LEU A 29 -1.21 -2.86 -11.98
C LEU A 29 -1.95 -4.16 -12.28
N MET A 30 -1.65 -4.76 -13.43
CA MET A 30 -2.27 -6.02 -13.82
C MET A 30 -1.67 -7.19 -13.07
N ALA A 31 -2.49 -8.15 -12.66
CA ALA A 31 -2.00 -9.42 -12.12
C ALA A 31 -1.04 -10.07 -13.12
N GLY A 32 0.09 -10.59 -12.62
CA GLY A 32 1.14 -11.18 -13.46
C GLY A 32 2.21 -10.20 -13.91
N SER A 33 2.08 -8.91 -13.64
CA SER A 33 3.10 -7.91 -14.01
C SER A 33 4.22 -7.82 -12.96
N TYR A 34 5.36 -7.27 -13.40
CA TYR A 34 6.45 -6.89 -12.51
C TYR A 34 6.39 -5.40 -12.19
N ILE A 35 6.84 -5.06 -10.99
CA ILE A 35 6.86 -3.67 -10.50
C ILE A 35 8.26 -3.30 -10.02
N VAL A 36 8.57 -2.01 -10.13
CA VAL A 36 9.82 -1.43 -9.65
C VAL A 36 9.51 -0.28 -8.70
N GLY A 37 10.18 -0.24 -7.56
CA GLY A 37 10.02 0.79 -6.55
C GLY A 37 11.34 1.21 -5.93
N ILE A 38 11.26 2.21 -5.07
CA ILE A 38 12.37 2.72 -4.26
C ILE A 38 12.17 2.29 -2.81
N ARG A 39 13.18 1.64 -2.23
CA ARG A 39 13.08 1.06 -0.88
C ARG A 39 13.02 2.12 0.20
N TYR A 40 13.89 3.02 0.29
CA TYR A 40 13.98 3.98 1.39
C TYR A 40 13.33 5.31 1.02
N SER A 41 12.05 5.27 0.71
CA SER A 41 11.30 6.46 0.36
C SER A 41 10.83 7.18 1.62
N SER A 42 11.19 8.44 1.75
CA SER A 42 10.59 9.39 2.67
C SER A 42 9.55 10.24 1.93
N ASN A 43 8.75 11.04 2.68
CA ASN A 43 7.75 11.94 2.12
C ASN A 43 6.67 11.21 1.30
N LEU A 44 6.13 10.14 1.86
CA LEU A 44 4.99 9.45 1.28
C LEU A 44 3.76 10.35 1.28
N GLU A 45 3.05 10.35 0.16
CA GLU A 45 1.90 11.20 -0.09
C GLU A 45 0.67 10.37 -0.45
N LYS A 46 -0.50 10.96 -0.27
CA LYS A 46 -1.75 10.40 -0.77
C LYS A 46 -1.65 10.19 -2.28
N GLY A 47 -2.03 9.00 -2.73
CA GLY A 47 -1.92 8.58 -4.12
C GLY A 47 -0.69 7.74 -4.44
N ASP A 48 0.33 7.74 -3.59
CA ASP A 48 1.49 6.87 -3.76
C ASP A 48 1.09 5.41 -3.63
N ILE A 49 1.68 4.57 -4.48
CA ILE A 49 1.52 3.11 -4.39
C ILE A 49 2.69 2.55 -3.60
N ILE A 50 2.39 1.80 -2.55
CA ILE A 50 3.40 1.24 -1.66
C ILE A 50 3.33 -0.28 -1.61
N VAL A 51 4.49 -0.88 -1.36
CA VAL A 51 4.66 -2.30 -1.03
C VAL A 51 4.95 -2.39 0.47
N PHE A 52 4.23 -3.23 1.17
CA PHE A 52 4.35 -3.34 2.62
C PHE A 52 4.05 -4.75 3.12
N HIS A 53 4.52 -5.06 4.32
CA HIS A 53 4.20 -6.29 5.01
C HIS A 53 2.87 -6.16 5.74
N HIS A 54 2.01 -7.17 5.57
CA HIS A 54 0.76 -7.29 6.30
C HIS A 54 0.47 -8.77 6.56
N ASP A 55 0.33 -9.14 7.82
CA ASP A 55 0.08 -10.53 8.25
C ASP A 55 1.00 -11.57 7.57
N GLY A 56 2.29 -11.26 7.50
CA GLY A 56 3.31 -12.13 6.93
C GLY A 56 3.34 -12.18 5.40
N GLN A 57 2.56 -11.34 4.73
CA GLN A 57 2.52 -11.23 3.26
C GLN A 57 2.98 -9.86 2.80
N LEU A 58 3.54 -9.81 1.59
CA LEU A 58 3.76 -8.55 0.90
C LEU A 58 2.51 -8.17 0.12
N LEU A 59 2.00 -6.97 0.37
CA LEU A 59 0.87 -6.40 -0.34
C LEU A 59 1.28 -5.12 -1.07
N VAL A 60 0.53 -4.79 -2.11
CA VAL A 60 0.68 -3.56 -2.88
C VAL A 60 -0.67 -2.85 -2.87
N LYS A 61 -0.71 -1.63 -2.36
CA LYS A 61 -1.91 -0.80 -2.27
C LYS A 61 -1.55 0.67 -2.46
N ARG A 62 -2.59 1.49 -2.67
CA ARG A 62 -2.46 2.94 -2.79
C ARG A 62 -2.75 3.62 -1.46
N ILE A 63 -1.94 4.61 -1.10
CA ILE A 63 -2.21 5.46 0.07
C ILE A 63 -3.44 6.31 -0.21
N ALA A 64 -4.45 6.16 0.63
CA ALA A 64 -5.68 6.95 0.62
C ALA A 64 -5.75 7.93 1.80
N GLY A 65 -4.99 7.70 2.86
CA GLY A 65 -4.88 8.60 4.00
C GLY A 65 -3.48 8.60 4.59
N CYS A 66 -2.97 9.80 4.83
CA CYS A 66 -1.68 10.06 5.47
C CYS A 66 -1.88 10.39 6.96
N PRO A 67 -0.80 10.39 7.78
CA PRO A 67 -0.90 10.77 9.19
C PRO A 67 -1.66 12.09 9.39
N GLY A 68 -2.65 12.08 10.28
CA GLY A 68 -3.50 13.22 10.57
C GLY A 68 -4.76 13.37 9.72
N ASP A 69 -4.87 12.64 8.62
CA ASP A 69 -6.07 12.68 7.78
C ASP A 69 -7.27 12.04 8.48
N GLU A 70 -8.45 12.61 8.25
CA GLU A 70 -9.71 12.00 8.66
C GLU A 70 -10.29 11.14 7.52
N ILE A 71 -10.72 9.93 7.87
CA ILE A 71 -11.38 8.98 6.95
C ILE A 71 -12.79 8.71 7.49
N ASP A 72 -13.81 9.11 6.76
CA ASP A 72 -15.17 8.68 7.03
C ASP A 72 -15.45 7.37 6.31
N ARG A 73 -15.50 6.29 7.06
CA ARG A 73 -15.68 4.95 6.51
C ARG A 73 -17.02 4.76 5.79
N ARG A 74 -18.02 5.57 6.09
CA ARG A 74 -19.34 5.53 5.45
C ARG A 74 -19.30 6.03 4.00
N GLU A 75 -18.29 6.87 3.68
CA GLU A 75 -18.12 7.44 2.34
C GLU A 75 -17.29 6.53 1.41
N LEU A 76 -16.69 5.46 1.94
CA LEU A 76 -15.89 4.54 1.14
C LEU A 76 -16.77 3.59 0.33
N ALA A 77 -16.30 3.23 -0.86
CA ALA A 77 -16.91 2.15 -1.64
C ALA A 77 -16.52 0.80 -1.06
N TYR A 78 -17.44 -0.14 -1.04
CA TYR A 78 -17.24 -1.50 -0.52
C TYR A 78 -17.56 -2.55 -1.57
N MET A 79 -17.00 -3.74 -1.42
CA MET A 79 -17.31 -4.88 -2.29
C MET A 79 -18.79 -5.25 -2.12
N LYS A 80 -19.46 -5.49 -3.24
CA LYS A 80 -20.90 -5.84 -3.25
C LYS A 80 -21.20 -7.20 -2.61
N THR A 81 -20.20 -8.07 -2.60
CA THR A 81 -20.34 -9.47 -2.15
C THR A 81 -19.89 -9.68 -0.70
N VAL A 82 -19.40 -8.66 -0.04
CA VAL A 82 -18.89 -8.72 1.33
C VAL A 82 -19.67 -7.76 2.21
N ALA A 83 -20.05 -8.22 3.39
CA ALA A 83 -20.74 -7.37 4.35
C ALA A 83 -19.85 -6.19 4.78
N ILE A 84 -20.45 -5.00 4.85
CA ILE A 84 -19.75 -3.82 5.36
C ILE A 84 -19.48 -4.04 6.86
N PRO A 85 -18.23 -3.85 7.32
CA PRO A 85 -17.91 -3.95 8.74
C PRO A 85 -18.74 -2.96 9.58
N VAL A 86 -19.02 -3.35 10.81
CA VAL A 86 -19.71 -2.49 11.78
C VAL A 86 -18.65 -1.82 12.65
N TRP A 87 -18.75 -0.51 12.84
CA TRP A 87 -17.80 0.26 13.64
C TRP A 87 -18.51 0.99 14.79
N GLU A 88 -17.83 1.09 15.91
CA GLU A 88 -18.28 1.97 17.01
C GLU A 88 -18.16 3.45 16.61
N ASP A 89 -17.04 3.81 15.98
CA ASP A 89 -16.81 5.11 15.38
C ASP A 89 -16.51 4.97 13.89
N PRO A 90 -17.35 5.50 13.01
CA PRO A 90 -17.12 5.43 11.57
C PRO A 90 -16.02 6.38 11.08
N ILE A 91 -15.63 7.37 11.90
CA ILE A 91 -14.61 8.35 11.52
C ILE A 91 -13.27 7.96 12.14
N LEU A 92 -12.28 7.78 11.28
CA LEU A 92 -10.90 7.52 11.69
C LEU A 92 -10.06 8.77 11.51
N THR A 93 -9.17 9.02 12.49
CA THR A 93 -8.03 9.92 12.29
C THR A 93 -6.79 9.04 12.16
N VAL A 94 -6.10 9.13 11.04
CA VAL A 94 -4.90 8.32 10.77
C VAL A 94 -3.81 8.71 11.77
N PRO A 95 -3.30 7.78 12.59
CA PRO A 95 -2.27 8.09 13.59
C PRO A 95 -0.95 8.53 12.96
N ALA A 96 -0.09 9.13 13.78
CA ALA A 96 1.30 9.39 13.40
C ALA A 96 1.97 8.10 12.92
N ASP A 97 2.82 8.21 11.91
CA ASP A 97 3.57 7.09 11.31
C ASP A 97 2.69 5.95 10.75
N CYS A 98 1.43 6.25 10.43
CA CYS A 98 0.46 5.31 9.87
C CYS A 98 -0.13 5.82 8.56
N TYR A 99 -0.60 4.86 7.75
CA TYR A 99 -1.26 5.13 6.47
C TYR A 99 -2.51 4.27 6.34
N PHE A 100 -3.53 4.84 5.71
CA PHE A 100 -4.73 4.12 5.31
C PHE A 100 -4.63 3.81 3.82
N VAL A 101 -4.82 2.56 3.42
CA VAL A 101 -4.55 2.11 2.07
C VAL A 101 -5.74 1.43 1.42
N LEU A 102 -5.88 1.61 0.11
CA LEU A 102 -6.93 1.01 -0.70
C LEU A 102 -6.34 0.36 -1.96
N GLY A 103 -6.95 -0.73 -2.40
CA GLY A 103 -6.71 -1.27 -3.73
C GLY A 103 -7.50 -0.50 -4.78
N ASP A 104 -6.93 -0.30 -5.96
CA ASP A 104 -7.59 0.40 -7.05
C ASP A 104 -8.79 -0.36 -7.62
N ASN A 105 -8.77 -1.69 -7.53
CA ASN A 105 -9.88 -2.55 -7.93
C ASN A 105 -10.83 -2.77 -6.73
N THR A 106 -11.73 -1.85 -6.54
CA THR A 106 -12.61 -1.77 -5.36
C THR A 106 -13.36 -3.07 -5.07
N ASP A 107 -13.87 -3.75 -6.09
CA ASP A 107 -14.66 -4.98 -5.92
C ASP A 107 -13.79 -6.24 -5.73
N ASN A 108 -12.48 -6.14 -5.86
CA ASN A 108 -11.52 -7.24 -5.76
C ASN A 108 -10.32 -6.94 -4.86
N SER A 109 -10.50 -6.05 -3.89
CA SER A 109 -9.42 -5.69 -2.96
C SER A 109 -9.86 -5.84 -1.52
N VAL A 110 -9.10 -6.61 -0.74
CA VAL A 110 -9.16 -6.61 0.72
C VAL A 110 -8.05 -5.69 1.22
N ASP A 111 -8.42 -4.63 1.89
CA ASP A 111 -7.52 -3.55 2.29
C ASP A 111 -7.97 -2.91 3.61
N SER A 112 -7.53 -1.70 3.91
CA SER A 112 -7.85 -0.99 5.16
C SER A 112 -9.33 -0.90 5.47
N ARG A 113 -10.20 -0.99 4.46
CA ARG A 113 -11.66 -0.99 4.66
C ARG A 113 -12.15 -2.15 5.52
N TYR A 114 -11.44 -3.29 5.46
CA TYR A 114 -11.87 -4.57 6.04
C TYR A 114 -11.01 -5.05 7.20
N TRP A 115 -9.79 -4.52 7.35
CA TRP A 115 -8.88 -4.97 8.40
C TRP A 115 -9.32 -4.48 9.77
N THR A 116 -9.14 -5.30 10.79
CA THR A 116 -9.42 -4.93 12.19
C THR A 116 -8.53 -3.77 12.64
N ASP A 117 -7.23 -3.86 12.37
CA ASP A 117 -6.29 -2.72 12.44
C ASP A 117 -6.14 -2.16 11.03
N PRO A 118 -6.76 -1.00 10.74
CA PRO A 118 -6.86 -0.50 9.37
C PRO A 118 -5.59 0.19 8.87
N TYR A 119 -4.52 0.23 9.67
CA TYR A 119 -3.36 1.05 9.36
C TYR A 119 -2.16 0.22 8.94
N VAL A 120 -1.39 0.77 7.99
CA VAL A 120 -0.03 0.34 7.65
C VAL A 120 0.94 1.29 8.35
N ARG A 121 1.89 0.73 9.11
CA ARG A 121 2.89 1.51 9.82
C ARG A 121 4.12 1.74 8.96
N THR A 122 4.82 2.82 9.19
CA THR A 122 6.02 3.19 8.43
C THR A 122 7.05 2.05 8.38
N GLU A 123 7.28 1.37 9.50
CA GLU A 123 8.25 0.25 9.57
C GLU A 123 7.81 -0.99 8.77
N GLU A 124 6.54 -1.10 8.39
CA GLU A 124 6.04 -2.19 7.56
C GLU A 124 6.23 -1.93 6.06
N ILE A 125 6.52 -0.68 5.68
CA ILE A 125 6.64 -0.27 4.28
C ILE A 125 8.01 -0.67 3.74
N VAL A 126 7.99 -1.39 2.62
CA VAL A 126 9.21 -1.89 1.95
C VAL A 126 9.66 -0.96 0.85
N ALA A 127 8.73 -0.43 0.06
CA ALA A 127 9.04 0.39 -1.09
C ALA A 127 7.85 1.25 -1.51
N ARG A 128 8.16 2.34 -2.21
CA ARG A 128 7.20 3.14 -2.99
C ARG A 128 7.43 2.88 -4.47
N LEU A 129 6.37 2.65 -5.23
CA LEU A 129 6.49 2.46 -6.67
C LEU A 129 6.89 3.76 -7.37
N LEU A 130 7.57 3.63 -8.51
CA LEU A 130 7.97 4.76 -9.35
C LEU A 130 6.79 5.34 -10.14
N ILE A 131 5.67 4.62 -10.21
CA ILE A 131 4.41 5.05 -10.82
C ILE A 131 3.32 5.25 -9.75
N ASN A 132 2.30 6.02 -10.06
CA ASN A 132 1.12 6.22 -9.21
C ASN A 132 -0.16 6.44 -10.04
#